data_0a86c03c66490f646275f5c6651111c6
#
_entry.id   0a86c03c66490f646275f5c6651111c6
#
_cell.length_a   1.000
_cell.length_b   1.000
_cell.length_c   1.000
_cell.angle_alpha   90.00
_cell.angle_beta   90.00
_cell.angle_gamma   90.00
#
_symmetry.space_group_name_H-M   'P 1'
#
loop_
_entity.id
_entity.type
_entity.pdbx_description
1 polymer ?
#
loop_
_entity_poly.entity_id
_entity_poly.type
_entity_poly.pdbx_seq_one_letter_code
_entity_poly.pdbx_strand_id
1 'polypeptide(L)'
;MSVVDVTREELHEKLAKCIAGERVLIEQDGNRFSARIQHVGMTGVKVIPETIIKNSTGDPGDMNGVTVPYDDIWELEVKGVVFSRKA
;
A
#
# COMPACT_ATOMS: atom_id res chain seq x y z
N MET A 1 -2.47 5.48 -18.07
CA MET A 1 -2.45 4.63 -16.87
C MET A 1 -2.37 3.18 -17.29
N SER A 2 -1.43 2.44 -16.74
CA SER A 2 -1.23 1.03 -17.08
C SER A 2 -1.80 0.15 -15.96
N VAL A 3 -2.53 -0.89 -16.35
CA VAL A 3 -3.05 -1.88 -15.40
C VAL A 3 -2.38 -3.22 -15.74
N VAL A 4 -1.74 -3.83 -14.74
CA VAL A 4 -1.06 -5.09 -14.89
C VAL A 4 -1.74 -6.12 -14.02
N ASP A 5 -2.14 -7.25 -14.61
CA ASP A 5 -2.72 -8.36 -13.84
C ASP A 5 -1.57 -9.12 -13.18
N VAL A 6 -1.68 -9.34 -11.88
CA VAL A 6 -0.65 -10.01 -11.09
C VAL A 6 -1.26 -11.10 -10.23
N THR A 7 -0.42 -12.05 -9.84
CA THR A 7 -0.79 -13.03 -8.81
C THR A 7 -0.58 -12.38 -7.43
N ARG A 8 -1.06 -13.06 -6.40
CA ARG A 8 -0.85 -12.64 -5.02
C ARG A 8 0.64 -12.51 -4.70
N GLU A 9 1.44 -13.47 -5.14
CA GLU A 9 2.87 -13.49 -4.91
C GLU A 9 3.56 -12.33 -5.65
N GLU A 10 3.13 -12.07 -6.88
CA GLU A 10 3.68 -10.95 -7.65
C GLU A 10 3.33 -9.60 -7.01
N LEU A 11 2.12 -9.48 -6.47
CA LEU A 11 1.70 -8.28 -5.77
C LEU A 11 2.59 -8.05 -4.54
N HIS A 12 2.87 -9.12 -3.78
CA HIS A 12 3.77 -9.06 -2.64
C HIS A 12 5.17 -8.61 -3.08
N GLU A 13 5.67 -9.13 -4.19
CA GLU A 13 6.98 -8.71 -4.72
C GLU A 13 7.02 -7.23 -5.07
N LYS A 14 5.94 -6.70 -5.65
CA LYS A 14 5.87 -5.27 -5.97
C LYS A 14 5.90 -4.42 -4.72
N LEU A 15 5.19 -4.84 -3.68
CA LEU A 15 5.20 -4.16 -2.39
C LEU A 15 6.59 -4.24 -1.73
N ALA A 16 7.25 -5.39 -1.83
CA ALA A 16 8.57 -5.57 -1.24
C ALA A 16 9.63 -4.65 -1.84
N LYS A 17 9.40 -4.18 -3.07
CA LYS A 17 10.29 -3.23 -3.73
C LYS A 17 10.01 -1.77 -3.38
N CYS A 18 8.92 -1.51 -2.68
CA CYS A 18 8.59 -0.16 -2.24
C CYS A 18 9.49 0.23 -1.07
N ILE A 19 9.84 1.51 -1.03
CA ILE A 19 10.66 2.05 0.07
C ILE A 19 9.78 2.78 1.07
N ALA A 20 10.27 2.91 2.30
CA ALA A 20 9.58 3.68 3.32
C ALA A 20 9.37 5.12 2.84
N GLY A 21 8.16 5.63 3.03
CA GLY A 21 7.77 6.96 2.60
C GLY A 21 7.18 7.02 1.20
N GLU A 22 7.22 5.92 0.44
CA GLU A 22 6.66 5.89 -0.92
C GLU A 22 5.14 5.96 -0.86
N ARG A 23 4.56 6.78 -1.76
CA ARG A 23 3.12 6.91 -1.84
C ARG A 23 2.54 5.78 -2.68
N VAL A 24 1.49 5.15 -2.15
CA VAL A 24 0.77 4.09 -2.86
C VAL A 24 -0.74 4.32 -2.72
N LEU A 25 -1.49 3.76 -3.64
CA LEU A 25 -2.94 3.68 -3.56
C LEU A 25 -3.29 2.21 -3.39
N ILE A 26 -4.03 1.89 -2.34
CA ILE A 26 -4.38 0.51 -2.00
C ILE A 26 -5.89 0.33 -2.06
N GLU A 27 -6.33 -0.77 -2.69
CA GLU A 27 -7.72 -1.21 -2.58
C GLU A 27 -7.79 -2.39 -1.63
N GLN A 28 -8.52 -2.20 -0.54
CA GLN A 28 -8.75 -3.21 0.49
C GLN A 28 -10.26 -3.34 0.71
N ASP A 29 -10.80 -4.54 0.49
CA ASP A 29 -12.23 -4.83 0.70
C ASP A 29 -13.17 -3.83 0.02
N GLY A 30 -12.83 -3.42 -1.20
CA GLY A 30 -13.63 -2.47 -1.97
C GLY A 30 -13.38 -1.01 -1.65
N ASN A 31 -12.55 -0.72 -0.67
CA ASN A 31 -12.19 0.65 -0.29
C ASN A 31 -10.82 1.01 -0.85
N ARG A 32 -10.73 2.15 -1.52
CA ARG A 32 -9.47 2.68 -2.03
C ARG A 32 -9.01 3.83 -1.16
N PHE A 33 -7.73 3.84 -0.84
CA PHE A 33 -7.15 4.94 -0.09
C PHE A 33 -5.68 5.12 -0.45
N SER A 34 -5.23 6.37 -0.37
CA SER A 34 -3.82 6.70 -0.56
C SER A 34 -3.10 6.60 0.78
N ALA A 35 -1.88 6.11 0.76
CA ALA A 35 -1.09 5.94 1.95
C ALA A 35 0.40 6.05 1.66
N ARG A 36 1.19 6.21 2.70
CA ARG A 36 2.66 6.16 2.64
C ARG A 36 3.13 4.86 3.25
N ILE A 37 4.06 4.20 2.59
CA ILE A 37 4.67 2.96 3.11
C ILE A 37 5.47 3.30 4.36
N GLN A 38 5.22 2.58 5.46
CA GLN A 38 6.02 2.69 6.66
C GLN A 38 6.96 1.49 6.80
N HIS A 39 6.45 0.28 6.57
CA HIS A 39 7.24 -0.94 6.67
C HIS A 39 6.59 -2.05 5.87
N VAL A 40 7.39 -2.82 5.14
CA VAL A 40 6.91 -4.01 4.42
C VAL A 40 7.29 -5.23 5.24
N GLY A 41 6.30 -5.88 5.83
CA GLY A 41 6.51 -7.06 6.65
C GLY A 41 6.28 -8.36 5.90
N MET A 42 6.34 -9.47 6.63
CA MET A 42 6.18 -10.80 6.05
C MET A 42 4.74 -11.14 5.69
N THR A 43 3.78 -10.70 6.50
CA THR A 43 2.37 -11.03 6.30
C THR A 43 1.51 -9.86 5.86
N GLY A 44 2.04 -8.66 5.91
CA GLY A 44 1.33 -7.45 5.52
C GLY A 44 2.23 -6.26 5.44
N VAL A 45 1.69 -5.17 4.93
CA VAL A 45 2.41 -3.91 4.80
C VAL A 45 1.85 -2.92 5.81
N LYS A 46 2.74 -2.24 6.52
CA LYS A 46 2.35 -1.18 7.44
C LYS A 46 2.39 0.13 6.68
N VAL A 47 1.26 0.82 6.64
CA VAL A 47 1.11 2.06 5.89
C VAL A 47 0.46 3.13 6.77
N ILE A 48 0.68 4.38 6.41
CA ILE A 48 0.04 5.50 7.07
C ILE A 48 -0.92 6.13 6.06
N PRO A 49 -2.25 5.99 6.25
CA PRO A 49 -3.21 6.63 5.35
C PRO A 49 -2.96 8.14 5.26
N GLU A 50 -3.06 8.69 4.06
CA GLU A 50 -2.77 10.12 3.86
C GLU A 50 -3.76 11.02 4.61
N THR A 51 -4.97 10.54 4.87
CA THR A 51 -5.93 11.29 5.67
C THR A 51 -5.41 11.53 7.09
N ILE A 52 -4.70 10.55 7.66
CA ILE A 52 -4.07 10.71 8.97
C ILE A 52 -2.93 11.71 8.90
N ILE A 53 -2.11 11.63 7.85
CA ILE A 53 -0.97 12.55 7.67
C ILE A 53 -1.46 14.00 7.55
N LYS A 54 -2.51 14.22 6.76
CA LYS A 54 -3.07 15.56 6.55
C LYS A 54 -3.64 16.17 7.82
N ASN A 55 -4.14 15.34 8.71
CA ASN A 55 -4.79 15.80 9.95
C ASN A 55 -3.83 15.84 11.13
N SER A 56 -2.56 15.57 10.91
CA SER A 56 -1.55 15.51 11.96
C SER A 56 -0.42 16.50 11.66
N THR A 57 0.16 17.08 12.72
CA THR A 57 1.33 17.95 12.61
C THR A 57 2.64 17.18 12.85
N GLY A 58 2.55 15.88 13.18
CA GLY A 58 3.72 15.06 13.46
C GLY A 58 4.43 14.57 12.21
N ASP A 59 5.64 14.06 12.41
CA ASP A 59 6.41 13.41 11.36
C ASP A 59 5.75 12.07 11.01
N PRO A 60 5.54 11.76 9.73
CA PRO A 60 4.99 10.46 9.33
C PRO A 60 5.75 9.26 9.90
N GLY A 61 7.07 9.39 10.11
CA GLY A 61 7.88 8.33 10.70
C GLY A 61 7.52 8.01 12.14
N ASP A 62 6.94 8.97 12.87
CA ASP A 62 6.57 8.82 14.27
C ASP A 62 5.10 8.43 14.46
N MET A 63 4.34 8.29 13.37
CA MET A 63 2.92 7.93 13.44
C MET A 63 2.75 6.43 13.54
N ASN A 64 1.66 6.00 14.20
CA ASN A 64 1.28 4.59 14.22
C ASN A 64 0.54 4.26 12.93
N GLY A 65 1.19 3.47 12.07
CA GLY A 65 0.58 3.02 10.83
C GLY A 65 -0.42 1.91 11.05
N VAL A 66 -1.14 1.58 9.98
CA VAL A 66 -2.09 0.47 9.95
C VAL A 66 -1.45 -0.66 9.14
N THR A 67 -1.52 -1.88 9.67
CA THR A 67 -1.05 -3.05 8.95
C THR A 67 -2.17 -3.58 8.05
N VAL A 68 -1.88 -3.68 6.76
CA VAL A 68 -2.81 -4.24 5.78
C VAL A 68 -2.27 -5.61 5.36
N PRO A 69 -2.98 -6.69 5.67
CA PRO A 69 -2.55 -8.02 5.24
C PRO A 69 -2.50 -8.12 3.72
N TYR A 70 -1.50 -8.81 3.19
CA TYR A 70 -1.37 -8.94 1.74
C TYR A 70 -2.60 -9.59 1.10
N ASP A 71 -3.25 -10.50 1.81
CA ASP A 71 -4.45 -11.17 1.32
C ASP A 71 -5.65 -10.24 1.15
N ASP A 72 -5.65 -9.11 1.83
CA ASP A 72 -6.73 -8.12 1.75
C ASP A 72 -6.53 -7.11 0.64
N ILE A 73 -5.35 -7.07 0.03
CA ILE A 73 -5.03 -6.11 -1.01
C ILE A 73 -5.40 -6.68 -2.37
N TRP A 74 -6.33 -6.04 -3.07
CA TRP A 74 -6.78 -6.45 -4.39
C TRP A 74 -6.14 -5.64 -5.51
N GLU A 75 -5.86 -4.35 -5.26
CA GLU A 75 -5.16 -3.50 -6.21
C GLU A 75 -4.16 -2.64 -5.49
N LEU A 76 -3.06 -2.39 -6.16
CA LEU A 76 -1.99 -1.54 -5.67
C LEU A 76 -1.54 -0.63 -6.81
N GLU A 77 -1.62 0.68 -6.62
CA GLU A 77 -1.03 1.62 -7.58
C GLU A 77 0.24 2.20 -6.98
N VAL A 78 1.33 2.09 -7.73
CA VAL A 78 2.62 2.67 -7.37
C VAL A 78 3.29 3.19 -8.64
N LYS A 79 3.79 4.42 -8.56
CA LYS A 79 4.48 5.09 -9.67
C LYS A 79 3.66 5.11 -10.97
N GLY A 80 2.34 5.28 -10.85
CA GLY A 80 1.46 5.38 -12.00
C GLY A 80 1.06 4.05 -12.62
N VAL A 81 1.47 2.93 -12.05
CA VAL A 81 1.11 1.61 -12.53
C VAL A 81 0.19 0.94 -11.53
N VAL A 82 -0.94 0.42 -12.00
CA VAL A 82 -1.90 -0.31 -11.18
C VAL A 82 -1.64 -1.81 -11.34
N PHE A 83 -1.38 -2.48 -10.22
CA PHE A 83 -1.24 -3.93 -10.18
C PHE A 83 -2.54 -4.49 -9.62
N SER A 84 -3.28 -5.21 -10.46
CA SER A 84 -4.58 -5.77 -10.10
C SER A 84 -4.44 -7.27 -9.89
N ARG A 85 -4.83 -7.72 -8.71
CA ARG A 85 -4.73 -9.14 -8.35
C ARG A 85 -5.85 -9.93 -9.01
N LYS A 86 -5.48 -11.02 -9.66
CA LYS A 86 -6.47 -11.98 -10.16
C LYS A 86 -6.92 -12.90 -9.02
N ALA A 87 -8.22 -13.13 -8.96
CA ALA A 87 -8.78 -14.05 -7.97
C ALA A 87 -8.31 -15.48 -8.18
#